data_9e01871b3494a6169387b56a14b77c14
#
_entry.id   9e01871b3494a6169387b56a14b77c14
#
_cell.length_a   1.000
_cell.length_b   1.000
_cell.length_c   1.000
_cell.angle_alpha   90.00
_cell.angle_beta   90.00
_cell.angle_gamma   90.00
#
_symmetry.space_group_name_H-M   'P 1'
#
loop_
_entity.id
_entity.type
_entity.pdbx_description
1 polymer ?
#
loop_
_entity_poly.entity_id
_entity_poly.type
_entity_poly.pdbx_seq_one_letter_code
_entity_poly.pdbx_strand_id
1 'polypeptide(L)'
;MKTGLKLGVAAAALALAMGVAGAQSRTPLTVYTALENDQLGPFKEAIEAAVPEVEIVWVRDSTGVITARFLAEAENPQADMVMGLAVSSLMMFDERGLLESYAASGADALKEQFRDNRDQPTWYGMDAYVGVICYNTAEGGAAGIETPTSWQDLLAPEFEGKIVMPHPASSGTGYLTVAAWLQMMGEEDGWAFMDSLHENMAAYLHSGSAPCVQAARGERVAGIALDMRGVQEQAQGAPLEVVVPAEGVGWEMEASAIVAGTEHAELAQKVMDWSVTREANDLYQLTYAIVAHPDANNLPEGYPDGVEEALIDNDFGWMASNRERILAEWSSRYEAKAAPRN
;
A
#
# COMPACT_ATOMS: atom_id res chain seq x y z
N MET A 1 45.99 -44.91 -72.83
CA MET A 1 44.99 -43.84 -72.99
C MET A 1 43.89 -44.03 -71.96
N LYS A 2 43.94 -43.36 -70.88
CA LYS A 2 42.83 -43.26 -69.90
C LYS A 2 42.94 -41.88 -69.23
N THR A 3 42.07 -40.97 -69.65
CA THR A 3 41.88 -39.65 -69.13
C THR A 3 41.07 -39.73 -67.81
N GLY A 4 41.66 -39.33 -66.70
CA GLY A 4 41.03 -39.23 -65.43
C GLY A 4 40.55 -37.79 -65.14
N LEU A 5 39.27 -37.63 -65.03
CA LEU A 5 38.57 -36.38 -64.65
C LEU A 5 38.63 -36.21 -63.14
N LYS A 6 39.27 -35.13 -62.65
CA LYS A 6 39.28 -34.78 -61.25
C LYS A 6 38.09 -33.79 -60.96
N LEU A 7 37.07 -34.27 -60.30
CA LEU A 7 36.05 -33.41 -59.71
C LEU A 7 36.60 -32.73 -58.44
N GLY A 8 36.65 -31.42 -58.46
CA GLY A 8 36.90 -30.63 -57.25
C GLY A 8 35.60 -30.40 -56.50
N VAL A 9 35.54 -30.81 -55.22
CA VAL A 9 34.48 -30.54 -54.34
C VAL A 9 34.82 -29.24 -53.58
N ALA A 10 34.12 -28.16 -53.88
CA ALA A 10 34.18 -26.92 -53.11
C ALA A 10 33.26 -27.06 -51.92
N ALA A 11 33.82 -27.19 -50.69
CA ALA A 11 33.09 -27.14 -49.46
C ALA A 11 32.84 -25.67 -49.07
N ALA A 12 31.60 -25.21 -49.23
CA ALA A 12 31.15 -23.92 -48.69
C ALA A 12 30.91 -24.07 -47.17
N ALA A 13 31.83 -23.53 -46.39
CA ALA A 13 31.64 -23.39 -44.93
C ALA A 13 30.69 -22.23 -44.69
N LEU A 14 29.39 -22.54 -44.38
CA LEU A 14 28.40 -21.59 -43.88
C LEU A 14 28.67 -21.39 -42.39
N ALA A 15 29.36 -20.31 -42.02
CA ALA A 15 29.51 -19.91 -40.64
C ALA A 15 28.14 -19.38 -40.12
N LEU A 16 27.39 -20.21 -39.39
CA LEU A 16 26.30 -19.75 -38.57
C LEU A 16 26.91 -18.90 -37.43
N ALA A 17 26.85 -17.59 -37.57
CA ALA A 17 26.99 -16.68 -36.46
C ALA A 17 25.72 -16.81 -35.59
N MET A 18 25.70 -17.77 -34.68
CA MET A 18 24.76 -17.72 -33.54
C MET A 18 25.16 -16.51 -32.70
N GLY A 19 24.40 -15.42 -32.86
CA GLY A 19 24.43 -14.33 -31.92
C GLY A 19 24.05 -14.89 -30.55
N VAL A 20 25.02 -15.05 -29.68
CA VAL A 20 24.78 -15.20 -28.26
C VAL A 20 24.18 -13.86 -27.85
N ALA A 21 22.83 -13.80 -27.79
CA ALA A 21 22.16 -12.75 -27.03
C ALA A 21 22.69 -12.91 -25.62
N GLY A 22 23.68 -12.11 -25.23
CA GLY A 22 24.16 -12.03 -23.87
C GLY A 22 22.94 -11.68 -23.01
N ALA A 23 22.59 -12.58 -22.13
CA ALA A 23 21.67 -12.23 -21.06
C ALA A 23 22.31 -11.03 -20.34
N GLN A 24 21.80 -9.83 -20.60
CA GLN A 24 22.25 -8.63 -19.92
C GLN A 24 21.96 -8.86 -18.45
N SER A 25 22.99 -8.89 -17.61
CA SER A 25 22.83 -9.07 -16.18
C SER A 25 22.00 -7.90 -15.68
N ARG A 26 20.81 -8.19 -15.15
CA ARG A 26 19.95 -7.18 -14.53
C ARG A 26 20.65 -6.61 -13.31
N THR A 27 20.45 -5.32 -13.08
CA THR A 27 20.96 -4.65 -11.89
C THR A 27 19.93 -4.74 -10.80
N PRO A 28 20.25 -5.29 -9.60
CA PRO A 28 19.32 -5.31 -8.49
C PRO A 28 19.01 -3.89 -8.01
N LEU A 29 17.73 -3.59 -7.88
CA LEU A 29 17.21 -2.35 -7.29
C LEU A 29 16.44 -2.72 -6.02
N THR A 30 16.94 -2.31 -4.86
CA THR A 30 16.31 -2.59 -3.57
C THR A 30 15.17 -1.64 -3.33
N VAL A 31 13.95 -2.16 -3.23
CA VAL A 31 12.73 -1.37 -3.07
C VAL A 31 12.03 -1.71 -1.75
N TYR A 32 11.90 -0.71 -0.88
CA TYR A 32 11.14 -0.85 0.36
C TYR A 32 9.66 -0.62 0.10
N THR A 33 8.81 -1.49 0.65
CA THR A 33 7.39 -1.49 0.31
C THR A 33 6.49 -1.97 1.46
N ALA A 34 5.25 -1.47 1.48
CA ALA A 34 4.16 -1.98 2.29
C ALA A 34 3.06 -2.66 1.46
N LEU A 35 3.24 -2.80 0.15
CA LEU A 35 2.33 -3.55 -0.73
C LEU A 35 2.00 -4.93 -0.14
N GLU A 36 0.80 -5.42 -0.37
CA GLU A 36 0.41 -6.75 0.08
C GLU A 36 1.19 -7.85 -0.68
N ASN A 37 1.39 -9.00 -0.04
CA ASN A 37 2.24 -10.07 -0.58
C ASN A 37 1.81 -10.58 -1.96
N ASP A 38 0.51 -10.57 -2.24
CA ASP A 38 -0.08 -10.99 -3.51
C ASP A 38 0.15 -9.99 -4.66
N GLN A 39 0.49 -8.74 -4.34
CA GLN A 39 0.83 -7.70 -5.31
C GLN A 39 2.29 -7.75 -5.76
N LEU A 40 3.21 -8.25 -4.92
CA LEU A 40 4.67 -8.18 -5.18
C LEU A 40 5.08 -8.85 -6.48
N GLY A 41 4.51 -10.02 -6.79
CA GLY A 41 4.80 -10.77 -8.02
C GLY A 41 4.37 -9.98 -9.28
N PRO A 42 3.09 -9.66 -9.43
CA PRO A 42 2.58 -8.89 -10.57
C PRO A 42 3.28 -7.54 -10.77
N PHE A 43 3.58 -6.80 -9.71
CA PHE A 43 4.29 -5.53 -9.80
C PHE A 43 5.73 -5.73 -10.28
N LYS A 44 6.45 -6.71 -9.73
CA LYS A 44 7.81 -7.04 -10.18
C LYS A 44 7.84 -7.40 -11.67
N GLU A 45 6.94 -8.26 -12.11
CA GLU A 45 6.85 -8.68 -13.52
C GLU A 45 6.59 -7.49 -14.45
N ALA A 46 5.68 -6.60 -14.09
CA ALA A 46 5.34 -5.42 -14.89
C ALA A 46 6.51 -4.42 -14.94
N ILE A 47 7.14 -4.12 -13.81
CA ILE A 47 8.30 -3.22 -13.74
C ILE A 47 9.47 -3.78 -14.57
N GLU A 48 9.79 -5.05 -14.41
CA GLU A 48 10.90 -5.69 -15.12
C GLU A 48 10.64 -5.88 -16.62
N ALA A 49 9.38 -5.91 -17.03
CA ALA A 49 9.00 -5.87 -18.44
C ALA A 49 9.18 -4.46 -19.03
N ALA A 50 8.84 -3.42 -18.29
CA ALA A 50 8.97 -2.02 -18.70
C ALA A 50 10.44 -1.53 -18.65
N VAL A 51 11.21 -2.00 -17.67
CA VAL A 51 12.63 -1.64 -17.44
C VAL A 51 13.47 -2.93 -17.42
N PRO A 52 13.80 -3.53 -18.59
CA PRO A 52 14.42 -4.87 -18.67
C PRO A 52 15.79 -5.01 -18.01
N GLU A 53 16.49 -3.91 -17.80
CA GLU A 53 17.80 -3.86 -17.15
C GLU A 53 17.72 -3.92 -15.61
N VAL A 54 16.53 -3.79 -15.00
CA VAL A 54 16.35 -3.83 -13.55
C VAL A 54 15.96 -5.24 -13.08
N GLU A 55 16.40 -5.60 -11.87
CA GLU A 55 15.87 -6.70 -11.06
C GLU A 55 15.32 -6.11 -9.77
N ILE A 56 14.02 -6.14 -9.57
CA ILE A 56 13.39 -5.63 -8.35
C ILE A 56 13.63 -6.59 -7.18
N VAL A 57 14.20 -6.05 -6.11
CA VAL A 57 14.45 -6.76 -4.85
C VAL A 57 13.57 -6.14 -3.77
N TRP A 58 12.43 -6.77 -3.50
CA TRP A 58 11.50 -6.28 -2.50
C TRP A 58 12.00 -6.48 -1.08
N VAL A 59 11.90 -5.43 -0.26
CA VAL A 59 11.99 -5.51 1.20
C VAL A 59 10.63 -5.08 1.75
N ARG A 60 9.82 -6.06 2.12
CA ARG A 60 8.40 -5.87 2.47
C ARG A 60 8.17 -6.02 3.96
N ASP A 61 7.46 -5.05 4.55
CA ASP A 61 6.79 -5.17 5.85
C ASP A 61 5.61 -4.18 5.91
N SER A 62 4.86 -4.14 7.01
CA SER A 62 3.81 -3.13 7.22
C SER A 62 4.40 -1.73 7.29
N THR A 63 3.61 -0.72 6.86
CA THR A 63 4.03 0.68 6.70
C THR A 63 4.84 1.22 7.88
N GLY A 64 4.37 1.02 9.11
CA GLY A 64 5.05 1.54 10.30
C GLY A 64 6.40 0.88 10.54
N VAL A 65 6.56 -0.40 10.21
CA VAL A 65 7.83 -1.15 10.32
C VAL A 65 8.82 -0.66 9.27
N ILE A 66 8.38 -0.52 8.01
CA ILE A 66 9.21 0.03 6.92
C ILE A 66 9.63 1.46 7.23
N THR A 67 8.70 2.30 7.71
CA THR A 67 8.98 3.69 8.11
C THR A 67 10.07 3.74 9.19
N ALA A 68 9.92 2.96 10.26
CA ALA A 68 10.89 2.92 11.35
C ALA A 68 12.27 2.40 10.89
N ARG A 69 12.27 1.37 10.04
CA ARG A 69 13.49 0.81 9.46
C ARG A 69 14.21 1.84 8.59
N PHE A 70 13.50 2.48 7.67
CA PHE A 70 14.07 3.48 6.77
C PHE A 70 14.72 4.63 7.55
N LEU A 71 14.03 5.13 8.59
CA LEU A 71 14.55 6.19 9.45
C LEU A 71 15.76 5.74 10.28
N ALA A 72 15.79 4.49 10.72
CA ALA A 72 16.95 3.95 11.44
C ALA A 72 18.19 3.78 10.55
N GLU A 73 17.98 3.62 9.24
CA GLU A 73 19.04 3.47 8.22
C GLU A 73 19.41 4.82 7.55
N ALA A 74 18.87 5.97 8.02
CA ALA A 74 19.01 7.27 7.37
C ALA A 74 20.47 7.71 7.09
N GLU A 75 21.42 7.34 7.99
CA GLU A 75 22.86 7.63 7.81
C GLU A 75 23.53 6.73 6.73
N ASN A 76 22.93 5.59 6.42
CA ASN A 76 23.42 4.63 5.43
C ASN A 76 22.25 3.86 4.82
N PRO A 77 21.47 4.49 3.93
CA PRO A 77 20.28 3.88 3.33
C PRO A 77 20.59 2.56 2.61
N GLN A 78 19.72 1.58 2.80
CA GLN A 78 19.85 0.26 2.16
C GLN A 78 18.88 0.10 0.99
N ALA A 79 17.94 1.01 0.86
CA ALA A 79 16.98 1.04 -0.23
C ALA A 79 17.43 2.02 -1.32
N ASP A 80 17.12 1.68 -2.57
CA ASP A 80 17.27 2.57 -3.73
C ASP A 80 15.98 3.36 -3.97
N MET A 81 14.84 2.74 -3.69
CA MET A 81 13.50 3.32 -3.83
C MET A 81 12.59 2.89 -2.69
N VAL A 82 11.54 3.66 -2.54
CA VAL A 82 10.33 3.27 -1.80
C VAL A 82 9.19 3.24 -2.81
N MET A 83 8.35 2.19 -2.79
CA MET A 83 7.17 2.06 -3.64
C MET A 83 6.04 1.41 -2.85
N GLY A 84 4.81 1.95 -2.95
CA GLY A 84 3.68 1.44 -2.19
C GLY A 84 3.86 1.63 -0.68
N LEU A 85 4.22 2.85 -0.27
CA LEU A 85 4.28 3.24 1.14
C LEU A 85 3.41 4.49 1.34
N ALA A 86 2.79 4.61 2.51
CA ALA A 86 1.96 5.76 2.87
C ALA A 86 2.67 7.09 2.60
N VAL A 87 2.01 8.03 1.90
CA VAL A 87 2.60 9.34 1.57
C VAL A 87 2.97 10.14 2.81
N SER A 88 2.21 10.01 3.90
CA SER A 88 2.56 10.62 5.19
C SER A 88 3.94 10.18 5.70
N SER A 89 4.37 8.93 5.42
CA SER A 89 5.73 8.46 5.72
C SER A 89 6.77 9.07 4.77
N LEU A 90 6.44 9.18 3.48
CA LEU A 90 7.34 9.82 2.50
C LEU A 90 7.55 11.31 2.81
N MET A 91 6.51 12.01 3.25
CA MET A 91 6.63 13.42 3.70
C MET A 91 7.60 13.54 4.88
N MET A 92 7.57 12.60 5.85
CA MET A 92 8.53 12.57 6.96
C MET A 92 9.97 12.31 6.48
N PHE A 93 10.15 11.49 5.44
CA PHE A 93 11.48 11.24 4.85
C PHE A 93 11.99 12.46 4.09
N ASP A 94 11.11 13.12 3.35
CA ASP A 94 11.40 14.31 2.59
C ASP A 94 11.80 15.50 3.48
N GLU A 95 11.09 15.75 4.58
CA GLU A 95 11.45 16.77 5.58
C GLU A 95 12.86 16.58 6.14
N ARG A 96 13.39 15.37 6.10
CA ARG A 96 14.74 15.02 6.55
C ARG A 96 15.77 15.00 5.42
N GLY A 97 15.37 15.32 4.18
CA GLY A 97 16.23 15.31 3.00
C GLY A 97 16.68 13.92 2.57
N LEU A 98 15.86 12.88 2.86
CA LEU A 98 16.20 11.48 2.56
C LEU A 98 15.68 11.03 1.19
N LEU A 99 14.92 11.87 0.48
CA LEU A 99 14.37 11.59 -0.85
C LEU A 99 15.04 12.47 -1.91
N GLU A 100 15.24 11.88 -3.09
CA GLU A 100 15.76 12.60 -4.26
C GLU A 100 14.62 13.28 -5.01
N SER A 101 14.84 14.53 -5.42
CA SER A 101 13.90 15.23 -6.27
C SER A 101 14.02 14.73 -7.71
N TYR A 102 12.92 14.29 -8.29
CA TYR A 102 12.85 13.86 -9.68
C TYR A 102 11.49 14.18 -10.31
N ALA A 103 11.51 14.93 -11.40
CA ALA A 103 10.31 15.23 -12.19
C ALA A 103 10.03 14.05 -13.14
N ALA A 104 9.19 13.11 -12.70
CA ALA A 104 8.86 11.90 -13.45
C ALA A 104 8.15 12.25 -14.77
N SER A 105 8.60 11.62 -15.86
CA SER A 105 8.02 11.82 -17.18
C SER A 105 6.59 11.29 -17.24
N GLY A 106 5.63 12.16 -17.53
CA GLY A 106 4.21 11.81 -17.59
C GLY A 106 3.43 12.06 -16.30
N ALA A 107 4.08 12.49 -15.21
CA ALA A 107 3.42 12.77 -13.95
C ALA A 107 2.30 13.83 -14.04
N ASP A 108 2.37 14.74 -15.02
CA ASP A 108 1.32 15.73 -15.27
C ASP A 108 -0.05 15.13 -15.63
N ALA A 109 -0.07 13.87 -16.05
CA ALA A 109 -1.32 13.14 -16.33
C ALA A 109 -2.05 12.67 -15.06
N LEU A 110 -1.37 12.58 -13.92
CA LEU A 110 -1.97 12.17 -12.66
C LEU A 110 -2.92 13.23 -12.11
N LYS A 111 -3.94 12.81 -11.35
CA LYS A 111 -4.81 13.70 -10.56
C LYS A 111 -3.93 14.54 -9.62
N GLU A 112 -4.32 15.82 -9.42
CA GLU A 112 -3.50 16.77 -8.67
C GLU A 112 -3.15 16.33 -7.25
N GLN A 113 -4.10 15.71 -6.53
CA GLN A 113 -3.88 15.23 -5.17
C GLN A 113 -2.87 14.07 -5.06
N PHE A 114 -2.56 13.39 -6.16
CA PHE A 114 -1.58 12.31 -6.23
C PHE A 114 -0.19 12.77 -6.66
N ARG A 115 0.08 14.06 -6.63
CA ARG A 115 1.38 14.62 -7.01
C ARG A 115 1.96 15.48 -5.91
N ASP A 116 3.26 15.39 -5.74
CA ASP A 116 4.01 16.44 -5.06
C ASP A 116 4.08 17.65 -6.01
N ASN A 117 3.27 18.67 -5.71
CA ASN A 117 3.10 19.85 -6.58
C ASN A 117 4.20 20.92 -6.40
N ARG A 118 5.31 20.59 -5.74
CA ARG A 118 6.46 21.50 -5.60
C ARG A 118 7.29 21.56 -6.88
N ASP A 119 8.10 22.60 -7.03
CA ASP A 119 9.03 22.74 -8.16
C ASP A 119 10.04 21.57 -8.23
N GLN A 120 10.33 20.96 -7.10
CA GLN A 120 11.22 19.81 -6.96
C GLN A 120 10.45 18.67 -6.27
N PRO A 121 9.64 17.91 -7.02
CA PRO A 121 8.86 16.82 -6.47
C PRO A 121 9.75 15.68 -6.01
N THR A 122 9.40 15.06 -4.89
CA THR A 122 10.12 13.94 -4.31
C THR A 122 9.31 12.64 -4.26
N TRP A 123 8.00 12.71 -4.49
CA TRP A 123 7.13 11.54 -4.49
C TRP A 123 5.97 11.68 -5.49
N TYR A 124 5.42 10.54 -5.89
CA TYR A 124 4.19 10.44 -6.68
C TYR A 124 3.29 9.36 -6.10
N GLY A 125 2.00 9.70 -5.94
CA GLY A 125 0.97 8.77 -5.50
C GLY A 125 0.65 7.73 -6.58
N MET A 126 0.25 6.57 -6.11
CA MET A 126 -0.12 5.41 -6.92
C MET A 126 -1.63 5.18 -6.86
N ASP A 127 -2.14 5.04 -5.66
CA ASP A 127 -3.53 4.70 -5.34
C ASP A 127 -3.90 5.26 -3.96
N ALA A 128 -5.17 5.13 -3.61
CA ALA A 128 -5.66 5.44 -2.27
C ALA A 128 -6.34 4.22 -1.66
N TYR A 129 -6.11 4.03 -0.37
CA TYR A 129 -6.77 3.02 0.44
C TYR A 129 -7.46 3.66 1.64
N VAL A 130 -8.54 3.04 2.10
CA VAL A 130 -9.38 3.58 3.16
C VAL A 130 -9.54 2.60 4.32
N GLY A 131 -9.80 3.13 5.51
CA GLY A 131 -10.20 2.33 6.67
C GLY A 131 -11.70 2.12 6.67
N VAL A 132 -12.14 0.86 6.64
CA VAL A 132 -13.56 0.47 6.65
C VAL A 132 -13.86 -0.50 7.78
N ILE A 133 -15.13 -0.85 7.95
CA ILE A 133 -15.56 -1.92 8.86
C ILE A 133 -15.84 -3.17 8.02
N CYS A 134 -15.11 -4.25 8.28
CA CYS A 134 -15.40 -5.58 7.77
C CYS A 134 -16.28 -6.30 8.79
N TYR A 135 -17.59 -6.36 8.53
CA TYR A 135 -18.57 -6.98 9.42
C TYR A 135 -18.93 -8.39 8.94
N ASN A 136 -18.82 -9.38 9.83
CA ASN A 136 -19.25 -10.75 9.53
C ASN A 136 -20.75 -10.91 9.80
N THR A 137 -21.53 -11.06 8.75
CA THR A 137 -23.01 -11.14 8.83
C THR A 137 -23.50 -12.42 9.50
N ALA A 138 -22.75 -13.52 9.41
CA ALA A 138 -23.10 -14.78 10.06
C ALA A 138 -22.87 -14.73 11.58
N GLU A 139 -21.69 -14.27 12.01
CA GLU A 139 -21.35 -14.15 13.43
C GLU A 139 -22.16 -13.05 14.12
N GLY A 140 -22.35 -11.91 13.45
CA GLY A 140 -23.20 -10.83 13.96
C GLY A 140 -24.65 -11.27 14.11
N GLY A 141 -25.20 -11.94 13.08
CA GLY A 141 -26.57 -12.50 13.16
C GLY A 141 -26.72 -13.53 14.28
N ALA A 142 -25.73 -14.41 14.47
CA ALA A 142 -25.72 -15.40 15.57
C ALA A 142 -25.65 -14.72 16.95
N ALA A 143 -24.95 -13.58 17.05
CA ALA A 143 -24.83 -12.79 18.27
C ALA A 143 -26.00 -11.81 18.49
N GLY A 144 -26.92 -11.67 17.53
CA GLY A 144 -28.02 -10.67 17.58
C GLY A 144 -27.53 -9.24 17.43
N ILE A 145 -26.41 -9.03 16.79
CA ILE A 145 -25.81 -7.72 16.49
C ILE A 145 -26.20 -7.31 15.08
N GLU A 146 -26.75 -6.13 14.92
CA GLU A 146 -27.07 -5.59 13.58
C GLU A 146 -25.80 -5.10 12.87
N THR A 147 -25.81 -5.08 11.52
CA THR A 147 -24.72 -4.49 10.73
C THR A 147 -24.53 -3.03 11.12
N PRO A 148 -23.31 -2.62 11.57
CA PRO A 148 -23.04 -1.23 11.86
C PRO A 148 -23.11 -0.38 10.60
N THR A 149 -23.54 0.87 10.72
CA THR A 149 -23.60 1.85 9.62
C THR A 149 -22.72 3.08 9.89
N SER A 150 -22.16 3.15 11.07
CA SER A 150 -21.39 4.29 11.57
C SER A 150 -20.24 3.82 12.46
N TRP A 151 -19.24 4.68 12.68
CA TRP A 151 -18.21 4.43 13.69
C TRP A 151 -18.82 4.35 15.10
N GLN A 152 -19.86 5.16 15.35
CA GLN A 152 -20.53 5.21 16.66
C GLN A 152 -21.24 3.89 16.99
N ASP A 153 -21.75 3.16 16.00
CA ASP A 153 -22.41 1.87 16.22
C ASP A 153 -21.48 0.83 16.86
N LEU A 154 -20.15 0.95 16.60
CA LEU A 154 -19.15 0.06 17.20
C LEU A 154 -18.97 0.25 18.73
N LEU A 155 -19.53 1.32 19.30
CA LEU A 155 -19.51 1.58 20.74
C LEU A 155 -20.61 0.80 21.50
N ALA A 156 -21.54 0.17 20.78
CA ALA A 156 -22.60 -0.61 21.39
C ALA A 156 -22.03 -1.77 22.23
N PRO A 157 -22.56 -2.01 23.45
CA PRO A 157 -21.99 -3.01 24.38
C PRO A 157 -22.04 -4.45 23.83
N GLU A 158 -22.90 -4.71 22.84
CA GLU A 158 -22.97 -5.99 22.13
C GLU A 158 -21.66 -6.37 21.42
N PHE A 159 -20.84 -5.37 21.09
CA PHE A 159 -19.53 -5.56 20.46
C PHE A 159 -18.39 -5.83 21.46
N GLU A 160 -18.64 -5.85 22.78
CA GLU A 160 -17.57 -6.09 23.77
C GLU A 160 -16.72 -7.32 23.44
N GLY A 161 -15.41 -7.09 23.24
CA GLY A 161 -14.42 -8.12 22.91
C GLY A 161 -14.57 -8.76 21.53
N LYS A 162 -15.36 -8.16 20.60
CA LYS A 162 -15.65 -8.72 19.28
C LYS A 162 -15.04 -7.94 18.11
N ILE A 163 -14.38 -6.83 18.39
CA ILE A 163 -13.74 -5.98 17.37
C ILE A 163 -12.24 -6.15 17.41
N VAL A 164 -11.60 -6.15 16.25
CA VAL A 164 -10.16 -6.04 16.10
C VAL A 164 -9.84 -4.90 15.12
N MET A 165 -8.70 -4.25 15.31
CA MET A 165 -8.18 -3.24 14.38
C MET A 165 -6.66 -3.31 14.26
N PRO A 166 -6.05 -2.68 13.25
CA PRO A 166 -4.61 -2.63 13.14
C PRO A 166 -3.98 -1.75 14.20
N HIS A 167 -2.82 -2.16 14.71
CA HIS A 167 -2.02 -1.38 15.65
C HIS A 167 -1.35 -0.19 14.92
N PRO A 168 -1.58 1.07 15.30
CA PRO A 168 -1.19 2.24 14.50
C PRO A 168 0.34 2.43 14.40
N ALA A 169 1.13 1.95 15.35
CA ALA A 169 2.58 2.09 15.26
C ALA A 169 3.22 1.15 14.23
N SER A 170 2.59 0.00 13.93
CA SER A 170 3.09 -0.97 12.94
C SER A 170 2.35 -0.91 11.61
N SER A 171 1.07 -0.58 11.59
CA SER A 171 0.21 -0.58 10.40
C SER A 171 -0.12 0.84 9.93
N GLY A 172 0.03 1.10 8.63
CA GLY A 172 -0.44 2.33 7.99
C GLY A 172 -1.94 2.51 8.14
N THR A 173 -2.71 1.43 7.93
CA THR A 173 -4.18 1.44 8.11
C THR A 173 -4.57 1.79 9.55
N GLY A 174 -3.87 1.24 10.54
CA GLY A 174 -4.10 1.60 11.94
C GLY A 174 -3.84 3.07 12.19
N TYR A 175 -2.74 3.62 11.66
CA TYR A 175 -2.40 5.02 11.83
C TYR A 175 -3.39 5.95 11.11
N LEU A 176 -3.71 5.68 9.85
CA LEU A 176 -4.69 6.48 9.10
C LEU A 176 -6.05 6.53 9.82
N THR A 177 -6.52 5.40 10.36
CA THR A 177 -7.81 5.32 11.05
C THR A 177 -7.82 6.18 12.32
N VAL A 178 -6.77 6.09 13.14
CA VAL A 178 -6.62 6.93 14.36
C VAL A 178 -6.53 8.40 13.97
N ALA A 179 -5.70 8.75 12.98
CA ALA A 179 -5.53 10.12 12.54
C ALA A 179 -6.82 10.70 11.93
N ALA A 180 -7.60 9.88 11.22
CA ALA A 180 -8.87 10.28 10.65
C ALA A 180 -9.91 10.60 11.74
N TRP A 181 -10.05 9.77 12.77
CA TRP A 181 -10.95 10.06 13.89
C TRP A 181 -10.58 11.36 14.59
N LEU A 182 -9.26 11.62 14.78
CA LEU A 182 -8.80 12.88 15.38
C LEU A 182 -9.09 14.10 14.48
N GLN A 183 -9.00 13.95 13.16
CA GLN A 183 -9.32 15.03 12.21
C GLN A 183 -10.83 15.25 12.08
N MET A 184 -11.64 14.20 12.02
CA MET A 184 -13.10 14.30 11.90
C MET A 184 -13.78 14.83 13.15
N MET A 185 -13.37 14.37 14.33
CA MET A 185 -14.03 14.65 15.60
C MET A 185 -13.37 15.78 16.40
N GLY A 186 -12.11 16.13 16.02
CA GLY A 186 -11.22 16.90 16.88
C GLY A 186 -10.49 16.02 17.90
N GLU A 187 -9.38 16.49 18.45
CA GLU A 187 -8.53 15.66 19.31
C GLU A 187 -9.24 15.21 20.60
N GLU A 188 -9.98 16.09 21.27
CA GLU A 188 -10.66 15.76 22.54
C GLU A 188 -11.71 14.66 22.33
N ASP A 189 -12.63 14.88 21.42
CA ASP A 189 -13.73 13.94 21.14
C ASP A 189 -13.22 12.66 20.46
N GLY A 190 -12.21 12.76 19.59
CA GLY A 190 -11.58 11.61 18.94
C GLY A 190 -10.89 10.67 19.94
N TRP A 191 -10.19 11.19 20.93
CA TRP A 191 -9.63 10.37 22.01
C TRP A 191 -10.74 9.78 22.90
N ALA A 192 -11.77 10.54 23.22
CA ALA A 192 -12.91 10.03 24.02
C ALA A 192 -13.67 8.90 23.27
N PHE A 193 -13.83 9.03 21.95
CA PHE A 193 -14.37 7.97 21.10
C PHE A 193 -13.50 6.70 21.17
N MET A 194 -12.18 6.84 21.00
CA MET A 194 -11.26 5.70 21.06
C MET A 194 -11.19 5.07 22.47
N ASP A 195 -11.29 5.84 23.54
CA ASP A 195 -11.40 5.31 24.91
C ASP A 195 -12.63 4.41 25.06
N SER A 196 -13.78 4.84 24.50
CA SER A 196 -15.02 4.06 24.52
C SER A 196 -14.92 2.82 23.61
N LEU A 197 -14.36 2.97 22.41
CA LEU A 197 -14.17 1.86 21.47
C LEU A 197 -13.22 0.80 22.04
N HIS A 198 -12.22 1.22 22.80
CA HIS A 198 -11.25 0.29 23.41
C HIS A 198 -11.89 -0.77 24.28
N GLU A 199 -12.99 -0.47 24.94
CA GLU A 199 -13.73 -1.46 25.75
C GLU A 199 -14.20 -2.62 24.88
N ASN A 200 -14.62 -2.35 23.63
CA ASN A 200 -15.13 -3.32 22.67
C ASN A 200 -14.03 -4.03 21.88
N MET A 201 -12.79 -3.52 21.93
CA MET A 201 -11.67 -4.13 21.24
C MET A 201 -11.22 -5.44 21.89
N ALA A 202 -11.08 -6.50 21.07
CA ALA A 202 -10.46 -7.76 21.48
C ALA A 202 -8.93 -7.66 21.43
N ALA A 203 -8.39 -7.05 20.38
CA ALA A 203 -6.95 -6.89 20.18
C ALA A 203 -6.63 -5.84 19.09
N TYR A 204 -5.39 -5.34 19.13
CA TYR A 204 -4.77 -4.55 18.06
C TYR A 204 -3.71 -5.37 17.34
N LEU A 205 -3.87 -5.57 16.02
CA LEU A 205 -3.09 -6.48 15.20
C LEU A 205 -1.98 -5.75 14.42
N HIS A 206 -0.86 -6.41 14.14
CA HIS A 206 0.29 -5.77 13.44
C HIS A 206 0.20 -5.81 11.91
N SER A 207 -1.01 -5.94 11.35
CA SER A 207 -1.27 -5.95 9.91
C SER A 207 -2.54 -5.16 9.60
N GLY A 208 -2.53 -4.38 8.51
CA GLY A 208 -3.69 -3.62 8.03
C GLY A 208 -4.83 -4.50 7.53
N SER A 209 -4.51 -5.67 6.99
CA SER A 209 -5.46 -6.62 6.38
C SER A 209 -6.00 -7.67 7.36
N ALA A 210 -5.23 -8.01 8.40
CA ALA A 210 -5.57 -9.11 9.30
C ALA A 210 -6.94 -8.96 9.99
N PRO A 211 -7.43 -7.78 10.38
CA PRO A 211 -8.76 -7.64 10.96
C PRO A 211 -9.89 -8.11 10.03
N CYS A 212 -9.88 -7.74 8.74
CA CYS A 212 -10.85 -8.25 7.77
C CYS A 212 -10.74 -9.78 7.61
N VAL A 213 -9.51 -10.32 7.56
CA VAL A 213 -9.29 -11.77 7.45
C VAL A 213 -9.85 -12.51 8.66
N GLN A 214 -9.68 -11.99 9.88
CA GLN A 214 -10.27 -12.59 11.08
C GLN A 214 -11.80 -12.52 11.07
N ALA A 215 -12.36 -11.39 10.64
CA ALA A 215 -13.80 -11.27 10.46
C ALA A 215 -14.30 -12.26 9.38
N ALA A 216 -13.63 -12.34 8.23
CA ALA A 216 -13.98 -13.27 7.14
C ALA A 216 -14.06 -14.74 7.61
N ARG A 217 -13.16 -15.13 8.52
CA ARG A 217 -13.10 -16.50 9.07
C ARG A 217 -14.04 -16.74 10.24
N GLY A 218 -14.82 -15.74 10.66
CA GLY A 218 -15.69 -15.84 11.83
C GLY A 218 -14.94 -15.84 13.18
N GLU A 219 -13.68 -15.45 13.20
CA GLU A 219 -12.91 -15.32 14.45
C GLU A 219 -13.32 -14.09 15.24
N ARG A 220 -13.88 -13.08 14.54
CA ARG A 220 -14.42 -11.83 15.09
C ARG A 220 -15.68 -11.40 14.37
N VAL A 221 -16.52 -10.65 15.06
CA VAL A 221 -17.74 -10.08 14.46
C VAL A 221 -17.38 -8.92 13.53
N ALA A 222 -16.44 -8.08 13.95
CA ALA A 222 -16.02 -6.93 13.14
C ALA A 222 -14.50 -6.74 13.15
N GLY A 223 -13.98 -6.30 12.02
CA GLY A 223 -12.60 -5.86 11.85
C GLY A 223 -12.56 -4.46 11.23
N ILE A 224 -11.84 -3.52 11.84
CA ILE A 224 -11.50 -2.26 11.19
C ILE A 224 -10.23 -2.51 10.38
N ALA A 225 -10.27 -2.30 9.06
CA ALA A 225 -9.16 -2.69 8.19
C ALA A 225 -9.19 -2.00 6.83
N LEU A 226 -8.32 -2.47 5.92
CA LEU A 226 -8.28 -2.03 4.52
C LEU A 226 -9.53 -2.44 3.75
N ASP A 227 -10.12 -1.51 3.02
CA ASP A 227 -11.26 -1.70 2.13
C ASP A 227 -11.02 -2.80 1.10
N MET A 228 -9.91 -2.74 0.39
CA MET A 228 -9.57 -3.71 -0.65
C MET A 228 -9.49 -5.14 -0.12
N ARG A 229 -9.02 -5.34 1.12
CA ARG A 229 -8.98 -6.67 1.74
C ARG A 229 -10.37 -7.18 2.04
N GLY A 230 -11.27 -6.33 2.53
CA GLY A 230 -12.67 -6.68 2.75
C GLY A 230 -13.35 -7.14 1.46
N VAL A 231 -13.18 -6.40 0.37
CA VAL A 231 -13.71 -6.74 -0.96
C VAL A 231 -13.13 -8.06 -1.47
N GLN A 232 -11.83 -8.30 -1.33
CA GLN A 232 -11.20 -9.56 -1.73
C GLN A 232 -11.73 -10.77 -0.95
N GLU A 233 -11.88 -10.67 0.37
CA GLU A 233 -12.44 -11.77 1.19
C GLU A 233 -13.91 -12.02 0.84
N GLN A 234 -14.69 -10.97 0.59
CA GLN A 234 -16.09 -11.08 0.12
C GLN A 234 -16.17 -11.77 -1.24
N ALA A 235 -15.31 -11.41 -2.19
CA ALA A 235 -15.23 -12.04 -3.50
C ALA A 235 -14.87 -13.54 -3.43
N GLN A 236 -14.16 -13.97 -2.38
CA GLN A 236 -13.85 -15.38 -2.10
C GLN A 236 -15.00 -16.11 -1.39
N GLY A 237 -16.11 -15.44 -1.13
CA GLY A 237 -17.33 -16.03 -0.56
C GLY A 237 -17.41 -15.94 0.97
N ALA A 238 -16.58 -15.12 1.61
CA ALA A 238 -16.73 -14.86 3.05
C ALA A 238 -18.06 -14.14 3.34
N PRO A 239 -18.74 -14.45 4.46
CA PRO A 239 -19.99 -13.79 4.84
C PRO A 239 -19.70 -12.40 5.43
N LEU A 240 -19.03 -11.55 4.65
CA LEU A 240 -18.66 -10.20 5.03
C LEU A 240 -19.57 -9.17 4.38
N GLU A 241 -19.81 -8.09 5.11
CA GLU A 241 -20.25 -6.81 4.57
C GLU A 241 -19.11 -5.79 4.79
N VAL A 242 -18.69 -5.11 3.72
CA VAL A 242 -17.71 -4.04 3.76
C VAL A 242 -18.49 -2.74 3.96
N VAL A 243 -18.42 -2.20 5.16
CA VAL A 243 -19.21 -1.03 5.55
C VAL A 243 -18.35 0.22 5.50
N VAL A 244 -18.81 1.21 4.72
CA VAL A 244 -18.29 2.57 4.71
C VAL A 244 -19.10 3.38 5.73
N PRO A 245 -18.52 3.78 6.88
CA PRO A 245 -19.25 4.52 7.92
C PRO A 245 -19.80 5.86 7.45
N ALA A 246 -21.01 6.18 7.89
CA ALA A 246 -21.76 7.37 7.46
C ALA A 246 -21.07 8.70 7.81
N GLU A 247 -20.24 8.73 8.84
CA GLU A 247 -19.47 9.92 9.23
C GLU A 247 -18.32 10.23 8.27
N GLY A 248 -17.98 9.31 7.41
CA GLY A 248 -16.84 9.37 6.50
C GLY A 248 -15.71 8.42 6.89
N VAL A 249 -14.77 8.27 5.98
CA VAL A 249 -13.62 7.38 6.15
C VAL A 249 -12.30 8.14 5.96
N GLY A 250 -11.35 7.82 6.82
CA GLY A 250 -9.97 8.22 6.62
C GLY A 250 -9.35 7.47 5.46
N TRP A 251 -8.48 8.14 4.76
CA TRP A 251 -7.76 7.57 3.63
C TRP A 251 -6.28 7.94 3.67
N GLU A 252 -5.50 7.15 3.00
CA GLU A 252 -4.08 7.40 2.78
C GLU A 252 -3.77 7.00 1.34
N MET A 253 -2.73 7.57 0.74
CA MET A 253 -2.28 7.10 -0.56
C MET A 253 -0.98 6.31 -0.42
N GLU A 254 -0.86 5.25 -1.20
CA GLU A 254 0.44 4.67 -1.48
C GLU A 254 1.18 5.54 -2.49
N ALA A 255 2.47 5.73 -2.28
CA ALA A 255 3.28 6.56 -3.13
C ALA A 255 4.68 5.95 -3.34
N SER A 256 5.35 6.43 -4.39
CA SER A 256 6.71 6.04 -4.75
C SER A 256 7.66 7.23 -4.63
N ALA A 257 8.90 6.95 -4.22
CA ALA A 257 9.98 7.93 -4.08
C ALA A 257 11.35 7.29 -4.35
N ILE A 258 12.29 8.10 -4.82
CA ILE A 258 13.70 7.69 -5.00
C ILE A 258 14.48 8.09 -3.74
N VAL A 259 15.32 7.20 -3.24
CA VAL A 259 16.15 7.46 -2.06
C VAL A 259 17.32 8.37 -2.44
N ALA A 260 17.53 9.42 -1.67
CA ALA A 260 18.62 10.36 -1.91
C ALA A 260 20.00 9.66 -1.84
N GLY A 261 20.82 9.89 -2.86
CA GLY A 261 22.20 9.36 -2.93
C GLY A 261 22.31 7.89 -3.32
N THR A 262 21.24 7.25 -3.82
CA THR A 262 21.34 5.89 -4.38
C THR A 262 22.34 5.84 -5.52
N GLU A 263 23.14 4.77 -5.59
CA GLU A 263 24.08 4.51 -6.71
C GLU A 263 23.33 4.12 -7.99
N HIS A 264 22.03 3.79 -7.90
CA HIS A 264 21.18 3.33 -9.01
C HIS A 264 20.14 4.36 -9.46
N ALA A 265 20.41 5.68 -9.28
CA ALA A 265 19.48 6.77 -9.55
C ALA A 265 18.85 6.71 -10.95
N GLU A 266 19.63 6.45 -12.03
CA GLU A 266 19.09 6.36 -13.39
C GLU A 266 18.07 5.21 -13.57
N LEU A 267 18.27 4.07 -12.89
CA LEU A 267 17.34 2.95 -12.94
C LEU A 267 16.09 3.25 -12.09
N ALA A 268 16.28 3.84 -10.92
CA ALA A 268 15.18 4.28 -10.06
C ALA A 268 14.28 5.31 -10.77
N GLN A 269 14.87 6.24 -11.52
CA GLN A 269 14.14 7.22 -12.34
C GLN A 269 13.28 6.55 -13.41
N LYS A 270 13.80 5.52 -14.11
CA LYS A 270 13.01 4.76 -15.10
C LYS A 270 11.83 4.02 -14.46
N VAL A 271 12.05 3.43 -13.28
CA VAL A 271 10.97 2.78 -12.53
C VAL A 271 9.95 3.82 -12.05
N MET A 272 10.40 5.01 -11.65
CA MET A 272 9.51 6.12 -11.30
C MET A 272 8.69 6.61 -12.50
N ASP A 273 9.30 6.76 -13.69
CA ASP A 273 8.59 7.12 -14.92
C ASP A 273 7.51 6.08 -15.26
N TRP A 274 7.81 4.79 -15.08
CA TRP A 274 6.82 3.74 -15.27
C TRP A 274 5.68 3.84 -14.24
N SER A 275 5.98 4.11 -12.97
CA SER A 275 5.00 4.12 -11.88
C SER A 275 3.87 5.15 -12.06
N VAL A 276 4.12 6.22 -12.82
CA VAL A 276 3.13 7.27 -13.11
C VAL A 276 2.35 7.04 -14.41
N THR A 277 2.64 5.98 -15.14
CA THR A 277 1.95 5.68 -16.40
C THR A 277 0.54 5.17 -16.17
N ARG A 278 -0.32 5.29 -17.20
CA ARG A 278 -1.63 4.66 -17.19
C ARG A 278 -1.52 3.14 -17.00
N GLU A 279 -0.57 2.48 -17.69
CA GLU A 279 -0.36 1.03 -17.59
C GLU A 279 -0.09 0.58 -16.15
N ALA A 280 0.75 1.29 -15.42
CA ALA A 280 0.99 1.03 -14.00
C ALA A 280 -0.28 1.22 -13.17
N ASN A 281 -1.03 2.28 -13.42
CA ASN A 281 -2.28 2.57 -12.71
C ASN A 281 -3.41 1.59 -13.06
N ASP A 282 -3.46 1.05 -14.29
CA ASP A 282 -4.34 -0.06 -14.65
C ASP A 282 -4.02 -1.32 -13.82
N LEU A 283 -2.74 -1.56 -13.50
CA LEU A 283 -2.32 -2.64 -12.59
C LEU A 283 -2.72 -2.34 -11.13
N TYR A 284 -2.52 -1.11 -10.65
CA TYR A 284 -2.92 -0.71 -9.28
C TYR A 284 -4.42 -0.86 -9.09
N GLN A 285 -5.21 -0.50 -10.11
CA GLN A 285 -6.67 -0.57 -10.06
C GLN A 285 -7.24 -2.00 -10.07
N LEU A 286 -6.42 -3.03 -10.30
CA LEU A 286 -6.86 -4.42 -10.04
C LEU A 286 -7.11 -4.68 -8.54
N THR A 287 -6.59 -3.82 -7.67
CA THR A 287 -6.70 -3.96 -6.22
C THR A 287 -7.42 -2.78 -5.58
N TYR A 288 -7.14 -1.55 -6.01
CA TYR A 288 -7.62 -0.32 -5.38
C TYR A 288 -8.72 0.34 -6.20
N ALA A 289 -9.78 0.83 -5.54
CA ALA A 289 -10.85 1.55 -6.21
C ALA A 289 -10.39 2.89 -6.78
N ILE A 290 -9.52 3.58 -6.04
CA ILE A 290 -9.06 4.93 -6.37
C ILE A 290 -7.58 4.87 -6.72
N VAL A 291 -7.22 5.29 -7.94
CA VAL A 291 -5.83 5.35 -8.42
C VAL A 291 -5.49 6.74 -8.96
N ALA A 292 -4.20 7.00 -9.07
CA ALA A 292 -3.69 8.32 -9.41
C ALA A 292 -3.99 8.75 -10.85
N HIS A 293 -3.96 7.84 -11.83
CA HIS A 293 -4.20 8.18 -13.23
C HIS A 293 -5.71 8.18 -13.55
N PRO A 294 -6.28 9.31 -14.06
CA PRO A 294 -7.73 9.43 -14.26
C PRO A 294 -8.29 8.51 -15.35
N ASP A 295 -7.47 8.05 -16.29
CA ASP A 295 -7.87 7.19 -17.40
C ASP A 295 -7.71 5.69 -17.09
N ALA A 296 -7.29 5.30 -15.89
CA ALA A 296 -7.28 3.91 -15.47
C ALA A 296 -8.72 3.34 -15.43
N ASN A 297 -8.90 2.10 -15.87
CA ASN A 297 -10.24 1.52 -16.07
C ASN A 297 -10.28 0.02 -15.77
N ASN A 298 -9.83 -0.37 -14.60
CA ASN A 298 -9.82 -1.76 -14.12
C ASN A 298 -10.44 -1.91 -12.73
N LEU A 299 -11.45 -1.08 -12.40
CA LEU A 299 -12.11 -1.08 -11.09
C LEU A 299 -12.49 -2.50 -10.65
N PRO A 300 -12.04 -2.97 -9.47
CA PRO A 300 -12.39 -4.28 -8.94
C PRO A 300 -13.90 -4.42 -8.74
N GLU A 301 -14.43 -5.59 -9.08
CA GLU A 301 -15.84 -5.89 -8.84
C GLU A 301 -16.13 -6.01 -7.32
N GLY A 302 -17.27 -5.50 -6.90
CA GLY A 302 -17.74 -5.63 -5.52
C GLY A 302 -17.29 -4.53 -4.56
N TYR A 303 -16.63 -3.48 -5.06
CA TYR A 303 -16.40 -2.30 -4.21
C TYR A 303 -17.72 -1.65 -3.78
N PRO A 304 -17.84 -1.21 -2.52
CA PRO A 304 -19.01 -0.47 -2.06
C PRO A 304 -19.17 0.84 -2.85
N ASP A 305 -20.43 1.18 -3.18
CA ASP A 305 -20.74 2.48 -3.76
C ASP A 305 -20.44 3.60 -2.74
N GLY A 306 -20.00 4.77 -3.24
CA GLY A 306 -19.83 5.97 -2.41
C GLY A 306 -18.53 6.03 -1.59
N VAL A 307 -17.55 5.15 -1.82
CA VAL A 307 -16.28 5.20 -1.11
C VAL A 307 -15.53 6.52 -1.36
N GLU A 308 -15.50 6.99 -2.62
CA GLU A 308 -14.79 8.24 -2.97
C GLU A 308 -15.49 9.47 -2.37
N GLU A 309 -16.82 9.47 -2.31
CA GLU A 309 -17.63 10.53 -1.69
C GLU A 309 -17.53 10.55 -0.16
N ALA A 310 -17.19 9.41 0.45
CA ALA A 310 -17.04 9.28 1.89
C ALA A 310 -15.64 9.69 2.41
N LEU A 311 -14.68 9.96 1.51
CA LEU A 311 -13.34 10.38 1.90
C LEU A 311 -13.40 11.72 2.66
N ILE A 312 -12.78 11.76 3.83
CA ILE A 312 -12.64 13.02 4.56
C ILE A 312 -11.63 13.96 3.88
N ASP A 313 -11.72 15.25 4.17
CA ASP A 313 -10.66 16.22 3.82
C ASP A 313 -9.43 15.96 4.72
N ASN A 314 -8.54 15.10 4.23
CA ASN A 314 -7.45 14.53 5.01
C ASN A 314 -6.15 15.35 4.84
N ASP A 315 -5.59 15.82 5.95
CA ASP A 315 -4.33 16.55 5.99
C ASP A 315 -3.14 15.59 6.23
N PHE A 316 -2.50 15.15 5.15
CA PHE A 316 -1.31 14.28 5.22
C PHE A 316 -0.11 14.95 5.88
N GLY A 317 0.03 16.27 5.72
CA GLY A 317 1.09 17.04 6.36
C GLY A 317 0.91 17.06 7.88
N TRP A 318 -0.33 17.25 8.34
CA TRP A 318 -0.66 17.11 9.75
C TRP A 318 -0.40 15.69 10.26
N MET A 319 -0.78 14.66 9.50
CA MET A 319 -0.51 13.26 9.85
C MET A 319 0.99 13.01 9.99
N ALA A 320 1.81 13.46 9.03
CA ALA A 320 3.26 13.31 9.07
C ALA A 320 3.87 14.00 10.31
N SER A 321 3.53 15.27 10.52
CA SER A 321 4.11 16.10 11.58
C SER A 321 3.69 15.67 13.00
N ASN A 322 2.51 15.05 13.16
CA ASN A 322 1.97 14.63 14.46
C ASN A 322 2.15 13.14 14.75
N ARG A 323 2.74 12.36 13.83
CA ARG A 323 2.81 10.90 13.96
C ARG A 323 3.41 10.44 15.27
N GLU A 324 4.56 10.93 15.66
CA GLU A 324 5.25 10.51 16.88
C GLU A 324 4.41 10.79 18.13
N ARG A 325 3.80 11.98 18.21
CA ARG A 325 2.93 12.39 19.33
C ARG A 325 1.68 11.51 19.42
N ILE A 326 1.00 11.31 18.28
CA ILE A 326 -0.23 10.48 18.23
C ILE A 326 0.07 9.05 18.64
N LEU A 327 1.15 8.45 18.12
CA LEU A 327 1.54 7.08 18.45
C LEU A 327 1.92 6.93 19.93
N ALA A 328 2.64 7.90 20.50
CA ALA A 328 2.99 7.90 21.92
C ALA A 328 1.74 7.97 22.82
N GLU A 329 0.79 8.87 22.51
CA GLU A 329 -0.47 9.00 23.24
C GLU A 329 -1.32 7.73 23.11
N TRP A 330 -1.45 7.21 21.88
CA TRP A 330 -2.19 5.97 21.62
C TRP A 330 -1.62 4.78 22.40
N SER A 331 -0.30 4.58 22.37
CA SER A 331 0.35 3.50 23.10
C SER A 331 0.15 3.65 24.62
N SER A 332 0.21 4.86 25.15
CA SER A 332 0.00 5.09 26.58
C SER A 332 -1.41 4.68 27.04
N ARG A 333 -2.40 4.75 26.16
CA ARG A 333 -3.80 4.42 26.46
C ARG A 333 -4.14 2.95 26.19
N TYR A 334 -3.66 2.38 25.05
CA TYR A 334 -4.27 1.16 24.49
C TYR A 334 -3.31 -0.01 24.27
N GLU A 335 -2.01 0.13 24.54
CA GLU A 335 -1.00 -0.91 24.32
C GLU A 335 -1.32 -2.24 25.01
N ALA A 336 -2.10 -2.21 26.10
CA ALA A 336 -2.45 -3.39 26.88
C ALA A 336 -3.21 -4.47 26.07
N LYS A 337 -3.89 -4.10 24.98
CA LYS A 337 -4.57 -5.03 24.07
C LYS A 337 -3.80 -5.26 22.76
N ALA A 338 -2.55 -4.83 22.65
CA ALA A 338 -1.71 -5.13 21.49
C ALA A 338 -1.45 -6.64 21.38
N ALA A 339 -1.61 -7.19 20.18
CA ALA A 339 -1.26 -8.58 19.91
C ALA A 339 0.27 -8.77 20.03
N PRO A 340 0.75 -9.97 20.43
CA PRO A 340 2.18 -10.25 20.36
C PRO A 340 2.72 -10.11 18.94
N ARG A 341 3.92 -9.56 18.79
CA ARG A 341 4.65 -9.61 17.51
C ARG A 341 5.21 -11.02 17.32
N ASN A 342 4.81 -11.67 16.25
CA ASN A 342 5.32 -13.01 15.89
C ASN A 342 6.71 -12.90 15.24
#